data_e1c41554e579902c65efb7f0589f0610
#
_entry.id   e1c41554e579902c65efb7f0589f0610
#
_cell.length_a   1.000
_cell.length_b   1.000
_cell.length_c   1.000
_cell.angle_alpha   90.00
_cell.angle_beta   90.00
_cell.angle_gamma   90.00
#
_symmetry.space_group_name_H-M   'P 1'
#
loop_
_entity.id
_entity.type
_entity.pdbx_description
1 polymer ?
#
loop_
_entity_poly.entity_id
_entity_poly.type
_entity_poly.pdbx_seq_one_letter_code
_entity_poly.pdbx_strand_id
1 'polypeptide(L)'
;MRQGTGILDVSGLNVAYGEAKVLFDVSLAVRPGEVVACVGRNGAGKTTLLRSIAGFLKPTSGTIRSNGIDLIGSAAYVIAAMGIKYVPQDKKVFSDLTVRENLELGSYASKDYDWAQVTAYFPKLERLMDRKAGYLSGGERQMLMIGRAILGRPKLLLIDEPTEGLAPAIVAQLKEVFLELSKKTALVVVEQNLPLVCAIASRVYALNDGRVMAEIAGRDSIRPELCERYL
;
A
#
# COMPACT_ATOMS: atom_id res chain seq x y z
N MET A 1 -2.28 28.66 2.30
CA MET A 1 -2.57 27.23 2.52
C MET A 1 -3.41 26.74 1.35
N ARG A 2 -2.83 25.95 0.43
CA ARG A 2 -3.61 25.36 -0.66
C ARG A 2 -4.43 24.22 -0.05
N GLN A 3 -5.76 24.36 -0.04
CA GLN A 3 -6.68 23.27 0.33
C GLN A 3 -6.42 22.13 -0.66
N GLY A 4 -5.93 21.00 -0.14
CA GLY A 4 -5.54 19.85 -0.94
C GLY A 4 -6.75 19.18 -1.56
N THR A 5 -6.75 19.09 -2.89
CA THR A 5 -7.59 18.18 -3.66
C THR A 5 -6.99 16.77 -3.67
N GLY A 6 -6.25 16.41 -2.62
CA GLY A 6 -5.59 15.11 -2.48
C GLY A 6 -6.57 14.03 -2.02
N ILE A 7 -6.37 12.80 -2.51
CA ILE A 7 -7.07 11.62 -1.98
C ILE A 7 -6.59 11.28 -0.56
N LEU A 8 -5.34 11.65 -0.26
CA LEU A 8 -4.72 11.55 1.06
C LEU A 8 -3.79 12.73 1.31
N ASP A 9 -3.93 13.35 2.47
CA ASP A 9 -3.05 14.40 2.98
C ASP A 9 -2.62 14.02 4.40
N VAL A 10 -1.31 13.88 4.62
CA VAL A 10 -0.67 13.66 5.92
C VAL A 10 0.16 14.89 6.24
N SER A 11 -0.01 15.47 7.42
CA SER A 11 0.71 16.70 7.81
C SER A 11 1.20 16.62 9.25
N GLY A 12 2.50 16.81 9.41
CA GLY A 12 3.15 16.91 10.72
C GLY A 12 3.01 15.66 11.58
N LEU A 13 2.93 14.48 10.95
CA LEU A 13 2.60 13.23 11.63
C LEU A 13 3.72 12.78 12.56
N ASN A 14 3.38 12.57 13.82
CA ASN A 14 4.25 11.98 14.83
C ASN A 14 3.62 10.71 15.38
N VAL A 15 4.41 9.64 15.48
CA VAL A 15 3.93 8.31 15.95
C VAL A 15 4.95 7.71 16.90
N ALA A 16 4.46 7.08 17.97
CA ALA A 16 5.27 6.37 18.94
C ALA A 16 4.67 5.00 19.30
N TYR A 17 5.51 4.06 19.66
CA TYR A 17 5.15 2.80 20.33
C TYR A 17 5.53 2.92 21.80
N GLY A 18 4.53 3.17 22.67
CA GLY A 18 4.80 3.55 24.05
C GLY A 18 5.60 4.86 24.07
N GLU A 19 6.79 4.83 24.68
CA GLU A 19 7.70 5.99 24.75
C GLU A 19 8.62 6.12 23.51
N ALA A 20 8.78 5.05 22.75
CA ALA A 20 9.67 5.03 21.58
C ALA A 20 9.03 5.74 20.38
N LYS A 21 9.47 6.96 20.10
CA LYS A 21 9.03 7.73 18.93
C LYS A 21 9.67 7.18 17.66
N VAL A 22 8.85 6.93 16.65
CA VAL A 22 9.26 6.30 15.38
C VAL A 22 9.06 7.22 14.18
N LEU A 23 8.00 8.04 14.15
CA LEU A 23 7.82 9.05 13.10
C LEU A 23 7.91 10.44 13.71
N PHE A 24 8.54 11.35 12.97
CA PHE A 24 8.85 12.70 13.39
C PHE A 24 8.46 13.70 12.29
N ASP A 25 7.35 14.40 12.47
CA ASP A 25 6.91 15.49 11.59
C ASP A 25 6.77 15.08 10.12
N VAL A 26 6.24 13.86 9.87
CA VAL A 26 6.12 13.30 8.53
C VAL A 26 4.94 13.96 7.81
N SER A 27 5.21 14.48 6.61
CA SER A 27 4.21 15.06 5.74
C SER A 27 4.30 14.47 4.33
N LEU A 28 3.17 14.10 3.75
CA LEU A 28 3.05 13.62 2.37
C LEU A 28 1.64 13.84 1.83
N ALA A 29 1.52 13.88 0.51
CA ALA A 29 0.23 13.99 -0.17
C ALA A 29 0.14 12.98 -1.32
N VAL A 30 -1.08 12.48 -1.58
CA VAL A 30 -1.40 11.58 -2.68
C VAL A 30 -2.59 12.14 -3.45
N ARG A 31 -2.47 12.24 -4.77
CA ARG A 31 -3.54 12.69 -5.65
C ARG A 31 -4.31 11.50 -6.24
N PRO A 32 -5.54 11.69 -6.73
CA PRO A 32 -6.25 10.65 -7.45
C PRO A 32 -5.43 10.12 -8.64
N GLY A 33 -5.35 8.78 -8.79
CA GLY A 33 -4.59 8.13 -9.86
C GLY A 33 -3.06 8.25 -9.76
N GLU A 34 -2.54 8.76 -8.64
CA GLU A 34 -1.10 8.88 -8.40
C GLU A 34 -0.54 7.60 -7.78
N VAL A 35 0.66 7.21 -8.20
CA VAL A 35 1.47 6.21 -7.52
C VAL A 35 2.56 6.93 -6.75
N VAL A 36 2.44 6.92 -5.43
CA VAL A 36 3.42 7.46 -4.51
C VAL A 36 4.23 6.31 -3.93
N ALA A 37 5.54 6.35 -4.05
CA ALA A 37 6.42 5.41 -3.37
C ALA A 37 7.04 6.06 -2.12
N CYS A 38 7.14 5.27 -1.04
CA CYS A 38 7.94 5.63 0.13
C CYS A 38 9.14 4.69 0.18
N VAL A 39 10.34 5.21 -0.02
CA VAL A 39 11.59 4.46 0.02
C VAL A 39 12.36 4.75 1.31
N GLY A 40 13.21 3.82 1.74
CA GLY A 40 14.04 3.98 2.93
C GLY A 40 14.51 2.64 3.47
N ARG A 41 15.54 2.64 4.29
CA ARG A 41 16.10 1.44 4.94
C ARG A 41 15.08 0.74 5.83
N ASN A 42 15.40 -0.49 6.22
CA ASN A 42 14.67 -1.18 7.28
C ASN A 42 14.73 -0.35 8.56
N GLY A 43 13.56 -0.21 9.24
CA GLY A 43 13.48 0.64 10.43
C GLY A 43 13.24 2.13 10.18
N ALA A 44 13.25 2.61 8.92
CA ALA A 44 13.02 4.04 8.61
C ALA A 44 11.60 4.55 8.93
N GLY A 45 10.67 3.68 9.37
CA GLY A 45 9.31 4.06 9.76
C GLY A 45 8.23 3.85 8.67
N LYS A 46 8.58 3.26 7.54
CA LYS A 46 7.68 3.06 6.39
C LYS A 46 6.39 2.31 6.75
N THR A 47 6.50 1.12 7.33
CA THR A 47 5.36 0.31 7.81
C THR A 47 4.54 1.05 8.87
N THR A 48 5.22 1.78 9.77
CA THR A 48 4.55 2.60 10.80
C THR A 48 3.68 3.68 10.17
N LEU A 49 4.18 4.33 9.11
CA LEU A 49 3.42 5.33 8.35
C LEU A 49 2.15 4.71 7.73
N LEU A 50 2.27 3.59 7.01
CA LEU A 50 1.12 2.93 6.40
C LEU A 50 0.11 2.46 7.44
N ARG A 51 0.58 1.87 8.55
CA ARG A 51 -0.29 1.41 9.64
C ARG A 51 -1.01 2.57 10.34
N SER A 52 -0.39 3.74 10.44
CA SER A 52 -1.03 4.94 10.98
C SER A 52 -2.12 5.45 10.05
N ILE A 53 -1.86 5.50 8.74
CA ILE A 53 -2.87 5.90 7.74
C ILE A 53 -4.04 4.92 7.72
N ALA A 54 -3.77 3.62 7.83
CA ALA A 54 -4.78 2.56 7.85
C ALA A 54 -5.55 2.43 9.19
N GLY A 55 -5.22 3.24 10.22
CA GLY A 55 -5.91 3.25 11.51
C GLY A 55 -5.51 2.14 12.48
N PHE A 56 -4.41 1.42 12.21
CA PHE A 56 -3.85 0.43 13.14
C PHE A 56 -2.99 1.03 14.25
N LEU A 57 -2.49 2.26 14.04
CA LEU A 57 -1.69 2.99 15.01
C LEU A 57 -2.24 4.40 15.15
N LYS A 58 -2.43 4.84 16.40
CA LYS A 58 -2.89 6.18 16.68
C LYS A 58 -1.68 7.13 16.72
N PRO A 59 -1.64 8.18 15.89
CA PRO A 59 -0.61 9.21 15.97
C PRO A 59 -0.63 9.95 17.30
N THR A 60 0.54 10.42 17.74
CA THR A 60 0.67 11.29 18.92
C THR A 60 0.36 12.74 18.59
N SER A 61 0.60 13.17 17.35
CA SER A 61 0.22 14.49 16.83
C SER A 61 0.25 14.50 15.29
N GLY A 62 -0.19 15.59 14.70
CA GLY A 62 -0.33 15.77 13.26
C GLY A 62 -1.74 15.47 12.78
N THR A 63 -1.93 15.39 11.46
CA THR A 63 -3.23 15.10 10.84
C THR A 63 -3.09 14.09 9.71
N ILE A 64 -4.13 13.26 9.53
CA ILE A 64 -4.29 12.36 8.38
C ILE A 64 -5.68 12.61 7.82
N ARG A 65 -5.77 13.08 6.58
CA ARG A 65 -7.07 13.37 5.94
C ARG A 65 -7.19 12.64 4.61
N SER A 66 -8.37 12.11 4.34
CA SER A 66 -8.73 11.58 3.03
C SER A 66 -9.94 12.33 2.48
N ASN A 67 -9.82 12.93 1.30
CA ASN A 67 -10.85 13.78 0.70
C ASN A 67 -11.41 14.83 1.70
N GLY A 68 -10.52 15.40 2.53
CA GLY A 68 -10.87 16.39 3.56
C GLY A 68 -11.41 15.82 4.88
N ILE A 69 -11.72 14.52 4.95
CA ILE A 69 -12.21 13.84 6.16
C ILE A 69 -11.02 13.44 7.03
N ASP A 70 -11.03 13.80 8.31
CA ASP A 70 -10.01 13.39 9.27
C ASP A 70 -10.15 11.90 9.58
N LEU A 71 -9.04 11.16 9.50
CA LEU A 71 -8.97 9.72 9.78
C LEU A 71 -8.48 9.40 11.18
N ILE A 72 -7.92 10.39 11.91
CA ILE A 72 -7.34 10.15 13.23
C ILE A 72 -8.45 9.74 14.22
N GLY A 73 -8.20 8.62 14.91
CA GLY A 73 -9.17 8.03 15.84
C GLY A 73 -10.22 7.14 15.19
N SER A 74 -10.29 7.08 13.86
CA SER A 74 -11.13 6.12 13.16
C SER A 74 -10.55 4.71 13.27
N ALA A 75 -11.40 3.73 13.51
CA ALA A 75 -10.98 2.32 13.51
C ALA A 75 -10.63 1.86 12.08
N ALA A 76 -9.69 0.92 11.95
CA ALA A 76 -9.19 0.45 10.65
C ALA A 76 -10.33 -0.06 9.72
N TYR A 77 -11.36 -0.71 10.26
CA TYR A 77 -12.49 -1.17 9.45
C TYR A 77 -13.33 -0.01 8.89
N VAL A 78 -13.42 1.12 9.60
CA VAL A 78 -14.11 2.34 9.13
C VAL A 78 -13.31 2.95 7.97
N ILE A 79 -11.99 3.08 8.13
CA ILE A 79 -11.08 3.56 7.08
C ILE A 79 -11.16 2.66 5.84
N ALA A 80 -11.19 1.33 6.05
CA ALA A 80 -11.36 0.37 4.97
C ALA A 80 -12.69 0.52 4.23
N ALA A 81 -13.79 0.82 4.95
CA ALA A 81 -15.11 1.08 4.37
C ALA A 81 -15.16 2.39 3.57
N MET A 82 -14.32 3.37 3.89
CA MET A 82 -14.15 4.61 3.12
C MET A 82 -13.40 4.40 1.78
N GLY A 83 -12.91 3.18 1.52
CA GLY A 83 -12.20 2.81 0.30
C GLY A 83 -10.69 2.94 0.41
N ILE A 84 -10.12 2.96 1.61
CA ILE A 84 -8.67 2.91 1.85
C ILE A 84 -8.31 1.51 2.33
N LYS A 85 -7.63 0.73 1.50
CA LYS A 85 -7.26 -0.65 1.82
C LYS A 85 -5.76 -0.77 2.10
N TYR A 86 -5.40 -1.66 3.01
CA TYR A 86 -4.01 -1.94 3.39
C TYR A 86 -3.62 -3.38 3.08
N VAL A 87 -2.51 -3.56 2.37
CA VAL A 87 -1.87 -4.83 2.06
C VAL A 87 -0.59 -4.90 2.89
N PRO A 88 -0.56 -5.69 3.97
CA PRO A 88 0.60 -5.79 4.85
C PRO A 88 1.73 -6.62 4.24
N GLN A 89 2.95 -6.44 4.76
CA GLN A 89 4.18 -7.13 4.34
C GLN A 89 4.15 -8.64 4.63
N ASP A 90 3.51 -9.07 5.71
CA ASP A 90 3.62 -10.43 6.28
C ASP A 90 2.95 -11.55 5.46
N LYS A 91 2.40 -11.23 4.30
CA LYS A 91 1.75 -12.19 3.36
C LYS A 91 0.77 -13.15 4.02
N LYS A 92 0.10 -12.68 5.09
CA LYS A 92 -0.87 -13.48 5.83
C LYS A 92 -2.18 -13.64 5.06
N VAL A 93 -2.47 -14.89 4.74
CA VAL A 93 -3.74 -15.34 4.20
C VAL A 93 -4.41 -16.28 5.21
N PHE A 94 -5.71 -16.50 5.08
CA PHE A 94 -6.39 -17.52 5.87
C PHE A 94 -6.02 -18.90 5.31
N SER A 95 -5.00 -19.53 5.91
CA SER A 95 -4.32 -20.72 5.38
C SER A 95 -5.22 -21.94 5.23
N ASP A 96 -6.20 -22.10 6.12
CA ASP A 96 -7.15 -23.22 6.13
C ASP A 96 -8.28 -23.04 5.13
N LEU A 97 -8.51 -21.82 4.68
CA LEU A 97 -9.51 -21.47 3.68
C LEU A 97 -8.93 -21.61 2.26
N THR A 98 -9.79 -21.90 1.31
CA THR A 98 -9.48 -21.89 -0.12
C THR A 98 -9.21 -20.45 -0.61
N VAL A 99 -8.65 -20.31 -1.81
CA VAL A 99 -8.51 -19.01 -2.48
C VAL A 99 -9.87 -18.34 -2.63
N ARG A 100 -10.90 -19.10 -3.04
CA ARG A 100 -12.27 -18.64 -3.18
C ARG A 100 -12.80 -18.06 -1.88
N GLU A 101 -12.72 -18.82 -0.78
CA GLU A 101 -13.18 -18.37 0.53
C GLU A 101 -12.41 -17.16 1.05
N ASN A 102 -11.10 -17.08 0.76
CA ASN A 102 -10.31 -15.89 1.05
C ASN A 102 -10.80 -14.64 0.30
N LEU A 103 -11.17 -14.77 -0.98
CA LEU A 103 -11.76 -13.68 -1.77
C LEU A 103 -13.15 -13.32 -1.26
N GLU A 104 -13.96 -14.31 -0.88
CA GLU A 104 -15.29 -14.09 -0.29
C GLU A 104 -15.20 -13.25 0.99
N LEU A 105 -14.27 -13.56 1.89
CA LEU A 105 -14.01 -12.75 3.08
C LEU A 105 -13.60 -11.31 2.71
N GLY A 106 -12.81 -11.13 1.64
CA GLY A 106 -12.45 -9.81 1.13
C GLY A 106 -13.66 -9.02 0.59
N SER A 107 -14.64 -9.74 0.05
CA SER A 107 -15.87 -9.19 -0.52
C SER A 107 -16.90 -8.78 0.53
N TYR A 108 -16.87 -9.40 1.72
CA TYR A 108 -17.94 -9.31 2.72
C TYR A 108 -18.28 -7.87 3.12
N ALA A 109 -17.29 -7.04 3.36
CA ALA A 109 -17.52 -5.65 3.78
C ALA A 109 -18.02 -4.75 2.64
N SER A 110 -17.57 -4.99 1.40
CA SER A 110 -17.94 -4.21 0.21
C SER A 110 -19.16 -4.75 -0.50
N LYS A 111 -19.55 -6.01 -0.21
CA LYS A 111 -20.55 -6.79 -0.95
C LYS A 111 -20.25 -6.89 -2.46
N ASP A 112 -18.98 -6.74 -2.83
CA ASP A 112 -18.50 -6.88 -4.19
C ASP A 112 -17.92 -8.29 -4.40
N TYR A 113 -18.71 -9.14 -5.04
CA TYR A 113 -18.37 -10.53 -5.36
C TYR A 113 -17.96 -10.69 -6.84
N ASP A 114 -17.66 -9.59 -7.52
CA ASP A 114 -17.11 -9.61 -8.88
C ASP A 114 -15.62 -9.98 -8.87
N TRP A 115 -15.34 -11.27 -8.72
CA TRP A 115 -13.97 -11.77 -8.69
C TRP A 115 -13.31 -11.79 -10.07
N ALA A 116 -14.06 -11.55 -11.16
CA ALA A 116 -13.50 -11.42 -12.50
C ALA A 116 -12.48 -10.29 -12.57
N GLN A 117 -12.68 -9.21 -11.82
CA GLN A 117 -11.68 -8.15 -11.69
C GLN A 117 -10.36 -8.65 -11.07
N VAL A 118 -10.41 -9.59 -10.11
CA VAL A 118 -9.21 -10.17 -9.48
C VAL A 118 -8.48 -11.08 -10.46
N THR A 119 -9.22 -11.94 -11.16
CA THR A 119 -8.62 -12.87 -12.14
C THR A 119 -8.14 -12.17 -13.39
N ALA A 120 -8.69 -11.01 -13.73
CA ALA A 120 -8.15 -10.15 -14.80
C ALA A 120 -6.72 -9.65 -14.49
N TYR A 121 -6.43 -9.28 -13.23
CA TYR A 121 -5.09 -8.92 -12.79
C TYR A 121 -4.20 -10.13 -12.49
N PHE A 122 -4.78 -11.20 -11.98
CA PHE A 122 -4.09 -12.41 -11.54
C PHE A 122 -4.73 -13.69 -12.11
N PRO A 123 -4.61 -13.96 -13.43
CA PRO A 123 -5.25 -15.13 -14.07
C PRO A 123 -4.87 -16.47 -13.41
N LYS A 124 -3.68 -16.53 -12.81
CA LYS A 124 -3.22 -17.73 -12.11
C LYS A 124 -4.13 -18.11 -10.93
N LEU A 125 -4.75 -17.14 -10.25
CA LEU A 125 -5.64 -17.41 -9.13
C LEU A 125 -6.91 -18.15 -9.55
N GLU A 126 -7.38 -17.99 -10.78
CA GLU A 126 -8.55 -18.70 -11.31
C GLU A 126 -8.40 -20.22 -11.22
N ARG A 127 -7.20 -20.71 -11.56
CA ARG A 127 -6.89 -22.16 -11.49
C ARG A 127 -6.65 -22.66 -10.07
N LEU A 128 -6.56 -21.77 -9.12
CA LEU A 128 -6.25 -22.07 -7.71
C LEU A 128 -7.44 -21.86 -6.78
N MET A 129 -8.63 -21.50 -7.30
CA MET A 129 -9.79 -21.10 -6.51
C MET A 129 -10.16 -22.11 -5.40
N ASP A 130 -10.09 -23.40 -5.69
CA ASP A 130 -10.48 -24.45 -4.75
C ASP A 130 -9.30 -24.98 -3.93
N ARG A 131 -8.08 -24.41 -4.13
CA ARG A 131 -6.88 -24.77 -3.37
C ARG A 131 -6.85 -24.01 -2.05
N LYS A 132 -6.50 -24.69 -0.95
CA LYS A 132 -6.27 -24.02 0.35
C LYS A 132 -5.10 -23.05 0.23
N ALA A 133 -5.28 -21.84 0.77
CA ALA A 133 -4.29 -20.76 0.66
C ALA A 133 -2.97 -21.07 1.38
N GLY A 134 -2.97 -21.96 2.37
CA GLY A 134 -1.75 -22.45 3.02
C GLY A 134 -0.79 -23.17 2.09
N TYR A 135 -1.26 -23.75 0.97
CA TYR A 135 -0.43 -24.45 -0.02
C TYR A 135 0.02 -23.56 -1.18
N LEU A 136 -0.29 -22.26 -1.13
CA LEU A 136 0.16 -21.31 -2.14
C LEU A 136 1.65 -20.99 -1.96
N SER A 137 2.35 -20.74 -3.06
CA SER A 137 3.69 -20.15 -3.03
C SER A 137 3.64 -18.71 -2.48
N GLY A 138 4.80 -18.16 -2.11
CA GLY A 138 4.89 -16.76 -1.64
C GLY A 138 4.32 -15.76 -2.64
N GLY A 139 4.60 -15.94 -3.95
CA GLY A 139 4.04 -15.10 -5.00
C GLY A 139 2.53 -15.24 -5.17
N GLU A 140 2.00 -16.45 -5.09
CA GLU A 140 0.55 -16.71 -5.15
C GLU A 140 -0.19 -16.12 -3.93
N ARG A 141 0.41 -16.20 -2.74
CA ARG A 141 -0.14 -15.52 -1.55
C ARG A 141 -0.16 -14.01 -1.73
N GLN A 142 0.90 -13.44 -2.29
CA GLN A 142 0.96 -12.00 -2.58
C GLN A 142 -0.15 -11.59 -3.56
N MET A 143 -0.34 -12.37 -4.64
CA MET A 143 -1.43 -12.13 -5.60
C MET A 143 -2.80 -12.20 -4.92
N LEU A 144 -3.02 -13.19 -4.03
CA LEU A 144 -4.28 -13.35 -3.29
C LEU A 144 -4.51 -12.16 -2.34
N MET A 145 -3.49 -11.68 -1.64
CA MET A 145 -3.61 -10.53 -0.73
C MET A 145 -3.97 -9.25 -1.48
N ILE A 146 -3.27 -8.96 -2.58
CA ILE A 146 -3.59 -7.81 -3.43
C ILE A 146 -4.99 -8.00 -4.04
N GLY A 147 -5.31 -9.21 -4.51
CA GLY A 147 -6.63 -9.57 -5.03
C GLY A 147 -7.75 -9.27 -4.05
N ARG A 148 -7.59 -9.63 -2.78
CA ARG A 148 -8.55 -9.30 -1.71
C ARG A 148 -8.68 -7.79 -1.48
N ALA A 149 -7.57 -7.06 -1.60
CA ALA A 149 -7.57 -5.63 -1.34
C ALA A 149 -8.24 -4.81 -2.45
N ILE A 150 -8.18 -5.26 -3.70
CA ILE A 150 -8.83 -4.57 -4.84
C ILE A 150 -10.35 -4.78 -4.90
N LEU A 151 -10.87 -5.80 -4.20
CA LEU A 151 -12.32 -6.00 -4.09
C LEU A 151 -12.99 -4.81 -3.42
N GLY A 152 -14.15 -4.42 -3.96
CA GLY A 152 -14.85 -3.20 -3.54
C GLY A 152 -14.26 -1.93 -4.15
N ARG A 153 -13.38 -2.04 -5.14
CA ARG A 153 -12.84 -0.92 -5.95
C ARG A 153 -12.32 0.23 -5.08
N PRO A 154 -11.27 -0.01 -4.30
CA PRO A 154 -10.74 0.99 -3.39
C PRO A 154 -10.29 2.26 -4.13
N LYS A 155 -10.41 3.40 -3.48
CA LYS A 155 -9.90 4.69 -3.97
C LYS A 155 -8.40 4.82 -3.75
N LEU A 156 -7.91 4.18 -2.67
CA LEU A 156 -6.50 4.20 -2.25
C LEU A 156 -6.08 2.82 -1.75
N LEU A 157 -4.97 2.32 -2.27
CA LEU A 157 -4.28 1.13 -1.79
C LEU A 157 -2.96 1.52 -1.12
N LEU A 158 -2.80 1.07 0.10
CA LEU A 158 -1.57 1.16 0.87
C LEU A 158 -0.89 -0.22 0.82
N ILE A 159 0.30 -0.32 0.26
CA ILE A 159 0.96 -1.60 -0.01
C ILE A 159 2.36 -1.59 0.62
N ASP A 160 2.60 -2.54 1.50
CA ASP A 160 3.81 -2.62 2.31
C ASP A 160 4.73 -3.73 1.79
N GLU A 161 5.88 -3.34 1.23
CA GLU A 161 6.95 -4.20 0.70
C GLU A 161 6.45 -5.40 -0.14
N PRO A 162 5.65 -5.13 -1.22
CA PRO A 162 4.98 -6.19 -1.97
C PRO A 162 5.92 -7.15 -2.68
N THR A 163 7.18 -6.78 -2.92
CA THR A 163 8.11 -7.62 -3.70
C THR A 163 9.13 -8.37 -2.86
N GLU A 164 9.14 -8.17 -1.54
CA GLU A 164 10.11 -8.82 -0.66
C GLU A 164 10.06 -10.36 -0.78
N GLY A 165 11.23 -10.97 -1.03
CA GLY A 165 11.39 -12.42 -1.14
C GLY A 165 10.64 -13.06 -2.33
N LEU A 166 10.26 -12.29 -3.35
CA LEU A 166 9.62 -12.80 -4.55
C LEU A 166 10.63 -13.04 -5.69
N ALA A 167 10.33 -14.03 -6.52
CA ALA A 167 11.10 -14.28 -7.74
C ALA A 167 10.95 -13.11 -8.75
N PRO A 168 12.00 -12.78 -9.54
CA PRO A 168 11.98 -11.68 -10.51
C PRO A 168 10.77 -11.68 -11.46
N ALA A 169 10.34 -12.86 -11.90
CA ALA A 169 9.18 -12.99 -12.79
C ALA A 169 7.86 -12.50 -12.12
N ILE A 170 7.71 -12.73 -10.80
CA ILE A 170 6.55 -12.26 -10.05
C ILE A 170 6.63 -10.75 -9.84
N VAL A 171 7.82 -10.22 -9.57
CA VAL A 171 8.05 -8.76 -9.47
C VAL A 171 7.67 -8.06 -10.78
N ALA A 172 8.09 -8.62 -11.93
CA ALA A 172 7.72 -8.09 -13.24
C ALA A 172 6.19 -8.11 -13.46
N GLN A 173 5.52 -9.18 -13.06
CA GLN A 173 4.06 -9.26 -13.14
C GLN A 173 3.39 -8.21 -12.24
N LEU A 174 3.84 -8.05 -10.99
CA LEU A 174 3.30 -7.04 -10.06
C LEU A 174 3.48 -5.62 -10.58
N LYS A 175 4.60 -5.33 -11.25
CA LYS A 175 4.84 -4.04 -11.90
C LYS A 175 3.70 -3.72 -12.89
N GLU A 176 3.38 -4.63 -13.80
CA GLU A 176 2.31 -4.43 -14.78
C GLU A 176 0.94 -4.27 -14.08
N VAL A 177 0.68 -5.07 -13.04
CA VAL A 177 -0.56 -4.96 -12.25
C VAL A 177 -0.66 -3.59 -11.58
N PHE A 178 0.41 -3.06 -10.97
CA PHE A 178 0.37 -1.74 -10.33
C PHE A 178 0.20 -0.61 -11.34
N LEU A 179 0.81 -0.70 -12.52
CA LEU A 179 0.61 0.26 -13.60
C LEU A 179 -0.85 0.28 -14.08
N GLU A 180 -1.47 -0.90 -14.20
CA GLU A 180 -2.88 -0.98 -14.61
C GLU A 180 -3.83 -0.53 -13.50
N LEU A 181 -3.59 -0.94 -12.25
CA LEU A 181 -4.38 -0.51 -11.08
C LEU A 181 -4.33 1.01 -10.91
N SER A 182 -3.19 1.63 -11.14
CA SER A 182 -3.01 3.08 -10.96
C SER A 182 -3.91 3.94 -11.85
N LYS A 183 -4.44 3.38 -12.93
CA LYS A 183 -5.40 4.07 -13.79
C LYS A 183 -6.74 4.34 -13.11
N LYS A 184 -7.07 3.59 -12.06
CA LYS A 184 -8.37 3.66 -11.36
C LYS A 184 -8.26 3.89 -9.85
N THR A 185 -7.11 3.54 -9.26
CA THR A 185 -6.88 3.54 -7.82
C THR A 185 -5.55 4.24 -7.52
N ALA A 186 -5.52 5.18 -6.58
CA ALA A 186 -4.27 5.74 -6.12
C ALA A 186 -3.50 4.69 -5.30
N LEU A 187 -2.18 4.68 -5.41
CA LEU A 187 -1.33 3.72 -4.70
C LEU A 187 -0.33 4.46 -3.81
N VAL A 188 -0.16 3.98 -2.59
CA VAL A 188 1.03 4.27 -1.77
C VAL A 188 1.78 2.96 -1.59
N VAL A 189 2.97 2.87 -2.15
CA VAL A 189 3.80 1.66 -2.13
C VAL A 189 5.05 1.93 -1.31
N VAL A 190 5.22 1.19 -0.24
CA VAL A 190 6.47 1.16 0.52
C VAL A 190 7.35 0.08 -0.09
N GLU A 191 8.57 0.45 -0.51
CA GLU A 191 9.45 -0.47 -1.23
C GLU A 191 10.94 -0.12 -1.05
N GLN A 192 11.78 -1.15 -1.20
CA GLN A 192 13.23 -1.03 -1.31
C GLN A 192 13.73 -1.40 -2.71
N ASN A 193 12.89 -2.03 -3.52
CA ASN A 193 13.18 -2.40 -4.90
C ASN A 193 13.10 -1.15 -5.80
N LEU A 194 14.22 -0.42 -5.91
CA LEU A 194 14.29 0.82 -6.70
C LEU A 194 13.93 0.64 -8.18
N PRO A 195 14.32 -0.44 -8.88
CA PRO A 195 13.86 -0.70 -10.24
C PRO A 195 12.32 -0.71 -10.36
N LEU A 196 11.61 -1.32 -9.40
CA LEU A 196 10.16 -1.29 -9.38
C LEU A 196 9.65 0.13 -9.10
N VAL A 197 10.18 0.79 -8.07
CA VAL A 197 9.79 2.17 -7.71
C VAL A 197 9.91 3.11 -8.90
N CYS A 198 11.06 3.11 -9.58
CA CYS A 198 11.31 3.96 -10.76
C CYS A 198 10.34 3.65 -11.92
N ALA A 199 9.92 2.39 -12.05
CA ALA A 199 9.01 1.99 -13.12
C ALA A 199 7.56 2.43 -12.88
N ILE A 200 7.10 2.47 -11.62
CA ILE A 200 5.67 2.69 -11.32
C ILE A 200 5.37 4.06 -10.73
N ALA A 201 6.29 4.64 -9.94
CA ALA A 201 6.01 5.85 -9.16
C ALA A 201 5.96 7.12 -10.03
N SER A 202 5.07 8.02 -9.67
CA SER A 202 5.04 9.41 -10.16
C SER A 202 5.59 10.41 -9.15
N ARG A 203 5.72 9.96 -7.89
CA ARG A 203 6.29 10.71 -6.77
C ARG A 203 6.95 9.74 -5.79
N VAL A 204 8.08 10.13 -5.23
CA VAL A 204 8.81 9.36 -4.22
C VAL A 204 9.06 10.23 -2.99
N TYR A 205 8.76 9.70 -1.82
CA TYR A 205 9.19 10.24 -0.54
C TYR A 205 10.29 9.34 0.02
N ALA A 206 11.45 9.91 0.30
CA ALA A 206 12.54 9.21 0.93
C ALA A 206 12.46 9.37 2.45
N LEU A 207 12.28 8.26 3.17
CA LEU A 207 12.23 8.21 4.63
C LEU A 207 13.57 7.73 5.18
N ASN A 208 14.07 8.45 6.18
CA ASN A 208 15.19 8.00 7.02
C ASN A 208 14.94 8.41 8.47
N ASP A 209 15.20 7.51 9.41
CA ASP A 209 15.03 7.73 10.85
C ASP A 209 13.69 8.41 11.23
N GLY A 210 12.60 7.94 10.60
CA GLY A 210 11.25 8.43 10.85
C GLY A 210 10.93 9.81 10.29
N ARG A 211 11.75 10.36 9.38
CA ARG A 211 11.57 11.68 8.75
C ARG A 211 11.54 11.56 7.24
N VAL A 212 10.80 12.46 6.61
CA VAL A 212 10.90 12.66 5.15
C VAL A 212 12.13 13.53 4.88
N MET A 213 13.12 12.94 4.22
CA MET A 213 14.38 13.61 3.86
C MET A 213 14.30 14.31 2.51
N ALA A 214 13.51 13.75 1.58
CA ALA A 214 13.32 14.31 0.25
C ALA A 214 11.96 13.91 -0.33
N GLU A 215 11.46 14.77 -1.21
CA GLU A 215 10.36 14.51 -2.12
C GLU A 215 10.90 14.65 -3.55
N ILE A 216 10.72 13.61 -4.36
CA ILE A 216 11.09 13.59 -5.78
C ILE A 216 9.77 13.45 -6.56
N ALA A 217 9.41 14.47 -7.33
CA ALA A 217 8.19 14.49 -8.12
C ALA A 217 8.50 14.52 -9.62
N GLY A 218 7.65 13.84 -10.41
CA GLY A 218 7.79 13.71 -11.85
C GLY A 218 8.57 12.46 -12.25
N ARG A 219 7.98 11.64 -13.13
CA ARG A 219 8.54 10.35 -13.57
C ARG A 219 9.97 10.46 -14.11
N ASP A 220 10.26 11.50 -14.86
CA ASP A 220 11.59 11.72 -15.46
C ASP A 220 12.68 12.04 -14.42
N SER A 221 12.28 12.49 -13.23
CA SER A 221 13.17 12.81 -12.11
C SER A 221 13.41 11.61 -11.18
N ILE A 222 12.57 10.58 -11.26
CA ILE A 222 12.70 9.40 -10.40
C ILE A 222 13.70 8.44 -11.03
N ARG A 223 14.93 8.47 -10.50
CA ARG A 223 16.05 7.63 -10.96
C ARG A 223 16.64 6.86 -9.79
N PRO A 224 17.17 5.64 -10.01
CA PRO A 224 17.77 4.84 -8.95
C PRO A 224 18.83 5.63 -8.16
N GLU A 225 19.73 6.35 -8.84
CA GLU A 225 20.83 7.07 -8.22
C GLU A 225 20.38 8.17 -7.26
N LEU A 226 19.21 8.81 -7.53
CA LEU A 226 18.62 9.80 -6.63
C LEU A 226 17.97 9.15 -5.42
N CYS A 227 17.32 8.01 -5.60
CA CYS A 227 16.68 7.28 -4.51
C CYS A 227 17.71 6.60 -3.61
N GLU A 228 18.81 6.06 -4.18
CA GLU A 228 19.89 5.39 -3.44
C GLU A 228 20.59 6.29 -2.41
N ARG A 229 20.61 7.61 -2.64
CA ARG A 229 21.19 8.57 -1.68
C ARG A 229 20.50 8.57 -0.32
N TYR A 230 19.30 8.02 -0.25
CA TYR A 230 18.44 7.98 0.95
C TYR A 230 18.19 6.54 1.46
N LEU A 231 18.80 5.52 0.83
CA LEU A 231 18.85 4.12 1.27
C LEU A 231 20.22 3.82 1.91
#